data_a8779d797242aaa1bb3f77d38166a648
#
_entry.id   a8779d797242aaa1bb3f77d38166a648
#
_cell.length_a   1.000
_cell.length_b   1.000
_cell.length_c   1.000
_cell.angle_alpha   90.00
_cell.angle_beta   90.00
_cell.angle_gamma   90.00
#
_symmetry.space_group_name_H-M   'P 1'
#
loop_
_entity.id
_entity.type
_entity.pdbx_description
1 polymer ?
#
loop_
_entity_poly.entity_id
_entity_poly.type
_entity_poly.pdbx_seq_one_letter_code
_entity_poly.pdbx_strand_id
1 'polypeptide(L)'
;MPAVLSALVILLVGMTTHAAPPAPAAQFQPFKIDNYSAVALKDGNLEEPVDGRSFIVGQPNEAVGAVLKAGGAPVDHFEFSIQPLLVHAGVYVLLFDTGAGGFFGDIAGKLPNSMVAAGEKPASVTDIFISHAHGDHIGGLVTSTSELAFPNATIHISAPEWKWLSGLSADEANNFGIQQVSALVSAIRPKVVPFEPGADLLPGMVKAVELKGHTPGHSGYLIGSGADSVLVFGDAMHSYVVSVRKPSWQVAFDGDKQLGARTRAALVKSSIASGQRLYSEHVPFPGIGKIVKDKNGTSWKPEPVH
;
A
#
# COMPACT_ATOMS: atom_id res chain seq x y z
N MET A 1 -41.01 31.65 62.05
CA MET A 1 -39.85 31.44 61.19
C MET A 1 -40.25 30.46 60.08
N PRO A 2 -40.41 30.87 58.83
CA PRO A 2 -40.79 29.95 57.77
C PRO A 2 -39.52 29.25 57.18
N ALA A 3 -39.64 27.93 57.00
CA ALA A 3 -38.62 27.10 56.39
C ALA A 3 -38.62 27.32 54.87
N VAL A 4 -37.43 27.58 54.31
CA VAL A 4 -37.19 27.72 52.87
C VAL A 4 -36.86 26.32 52.34
N LEU A 5 -37.77 25.73 51.52
CA LEU A 5 -37.48 24.53 50.72
C LEU A 5 -36.69 24.93 49.49
N SER A 6 -35.42 24.53 49.41
CA SER A 6 -34.60 24.64 48.18
C SER A 6 -34.90 23.44 47.27
N ALA A 7 -35.51 23.70 46.13
CA ALA A 7 -35.71 22.68 45.09
C ALA A 7 -34.41 22.52 44.29
N LEU A 8 -33.85 21.32 44.31
CA LEU A 8 -32.69 20.91 43.51
C LEU A 8 -33.16 20.53 42.09
N VAL A 9 -32.88 21.37 41.10
CA VAL A 9 -33.15 21.08 39.69
C VAL A 9 -31.97 20.25 39.16
N ILE A 10 -32.18 18.96 38.93
CA ILE A 10 -31.22 18.08 38.27
C ILE A 10 -31.40 18.27 36.76
N LEU A 11 -30.44 18.97 36.12
CA LEU A 11 -30.34 19.01 34.66
C LEU A 11 -29.79 17.64 34.18
N LEU A 12 -30.64 16.82 33.58
CA LEU A 12 -30.20 15.68 32.78
C LEU A 12 -29.61 16.20 31.46
N VAL A 13 -28.28 16.26 31.37
CA VAL A 13 -27.60 16.46 30.10
C VAL A 13 -27.68 15.12 29.34
N GLY A 14 -28.57 15.05 28.36
CA GLY A 14 -28.66 13.91 27.45
C GLY A 14 -27.34 13.80 26.64
N MET A 15 -26.52 12.79 26.98
CA MET A 15 -25.40 12.39 26.15
C MET A 15 -25.96 11.76 24.85
N THR A 16 -25.99 12.51 23.77
CA THR A 16 -26.18 11.94 22.44
C THR A 16 -24.94 11.13 22.11
N THR A 17 -25.04 9.82 22.22
CA THR A 17 -24.03 8.91 21.67
C THR A 17 -24.09 9.03 20.15
N HIS A 18 -23.15 9.77 19.58
CA HIS A 18 -22.88 9.66 18.14
C HIS A 18 -22.37 8.23 17.92
N ALA A 19 -23.15 7.42 17.22
CA ALA A 19 -22.66 6.16 16.71
C ALA A 19 -21.47 6.46 15.79
N ALA A 20 -20.34 5.78 16.01
CA ALA A 20 -19.22 5.85 15.09
C ALA A 20 -19.71 5.51 13.67
N PRO A 21 -19.22 6.19 12.62
CA PRO A 21 -19.58 5.84 11.26
C PRO A 21 -19.30 4.35 11.04
N PRO A 22 -20.17 3.63 10.30
CA PRO A 22 -19.94 2.22 10.03
C PRO A 22 -18.57 2.06 9.37
N ALA A 23 -17.80 1.07 9.82
CA ALA A 23 -16.53 0.73 9.20
C ALA A 23 -16.76 0.53 7.68
N PRO A 24 -15.86 1.03 6.81
CA PRO A 24 -16.01 0.87 5.39
C PRO A 24 -16.23 -0.60 5.04
N ALA A 25 -17.21 -0.87 4.19
CA ALA A 25 -17.56 -2.22 3.78
C ALA A 25 -16.35 -2.90 3.12
N ALA A 26 -16.20 -4.21 3.33
CA ALA A 26 -15.23 -5.02 2.62
C ALA A 26 -15.35 -4.78 1.11
N GLN A 27 -14.24 -4.48 0.44
CA GLN A 27 -14.21 -4.17 -0.98
C GLN A 27 -13.19 -5.05 -1.69
N PHE A 28 -13.58 -5.61 -2.80
CA PHE A 28 -12.69 -6.34 -3.70
C PHE A 28 -13.09 -6.10 -5.14
N GLN A 29 -12.11 -6.20 -6.05
CA GLN A 29 -12.35 -6.06 -7.48
C GLN A 29 -11.58 -7.12 -8.25
N PRO A 30 -12.24 -8.09 -8.92
CA PRO A 30 -11.60 -9.06 -9.78
C PRO A 30 -11.19 -8.42 -11.11
N PHE A 31 -10.08 -8.93 -11.69
CA PHE A 31 -9.62 -8.61 -13.04
C PHE A 31 -8.68 -9.72 -13.56
N LYS A 32 -8.04 -9.53 -14.70
CA LYS A 32 -7.10 -10.51 -15.29
C LYS A 32 -5.71 -9.94 -15.45
N ILE A 33 -4.72 -10.80 -15.20
CA ILE A 33 -3.31 -10.56 -15.53
C ILE A 33 -2.85 -11.74 -16.36
N ASP A 34 -2.60 -11.52 -17.66
CA ASP A 34 -2.31 -12.65 -18.58
C ASP A 34 -3.40 -13.72 -18.44
N ASN A 35 -3.04 -14.95 -18.19
CA ASN A 35 -3.97 -16.08 -17.99
C ASN A 35 -4.41 -16.23 -16.52
N TYR A 36 -3.96 -15.37 -15.61
CA TYR A 36 -4.22 -15.45 -14.18
C TYR A 36 -5.48 -14.67 -13.78
N SER A 37 -6.20 -15.18 -12.78
CA SER A 37 -7.25 -14.41 -12.11
C SER A 37 -6.62 -13.60 -10.99
N ALA A 38 -6.92 -12.31 -10.96
CA ALA A 38 -6.42 -11.37 -9.98
C ALA A 38 -7.56 -10.68 -9.23
N VAL A 39 -7.33 -10.32 -7.98
CA VAL A 39 -8.29 -9.62 -7.13
C VAL A 39 -7.57 -8.52 -6.36
N ALA A 40 -7.95 -7.26 -6.60
CA ALA A 40 -7.57 -6.16 -5.71
C ALA A 40 -8.39 -6.26 -4.42
N LEU A 41 -7.73 -6.25 -3.27
CA LEU A 41 -8.35 -6.41 -1.95
C LEU A 41 -8.17 -5.12 -1.15
N LYS A 42 -9.25 -4.40 -0.87
CA LYS A 42 -9.18 -3.15 -0.11
C LYS A 42 -8.86 -3.44 1.36
N ASP A 43 -7.80 -2.82 1.87
CA ASP A 43 -7.42 -2.87 3.29
C ASP A 43 -7.78 -1.59 4.04
N GLY A 44 -7.60 -0.42 3.42
CA GLY A 44 -7.86 0.87 4.05
C GLY A 44 -7.54 2.06 3.18
N ASN A 45 -7.51 3.24 3.79
CA ASN A 45 -7.03 4.48 3.19
C ASN A 45 -6.15 5.24 4.18
N LEU A 46 -5.17 5.97 3.64
CA LEU A 46 -4.39 6.96 4.36
C LEU A 46 -4.63 8.33 3.72
N GLU A 47 -4.54 9.38 4.52
CA GLU A 47 -4.61 10.75 4.06
C GLU A 47 -3.42 11.53 4.60
N GLU A 48 -2.81 12.36 3.73
CA GLU A 48 -1.69 13.23 4.11
C GLU A 48 -1.96 14.67 3.66
N PRO A 49 -1.73 15.68 4.51
CA PRO A 49 -1.98 17.07 4.16
C PRO A 49 -0.97 17.58 3.11
N VAL A 50 -1.39 18.56 2.33
CA VAL A 50 -0.50 19.36 1.48
C VAL A 50 0.11 20.49 2.32
N ASP A 51 1.16 20.16 3.07
CA ASP A 51 1.82 21.06 4.04
C ASP A 51 3.31 21.30 3.76
N GLY A 52 3.83 20.76 2.64
CA GLY A 52 5.22 20.88 2.20
C GLY A 52 6.22 20.01 2.95
N ARG A 53 5.75 19.10 3.83
CA ARG A 53 6.59 18.24 4.67
C ARG A 53 6.08 16.81 4.83
N SER A 54 4.76 16.61 4.94
CA SER A 54 4.18 15.28 5.26
C SER A 54 4.31 14.30 4.09
N PHE A 55 4.18 14.76 2.84
CA PHE A 55 4.36 13.90 1.67
C PHE A 55 5.32 14.50 0.63
N ILE A 56 4.96 15.59 -0.05
CA ILE A 56 5.86 16.25 -1.01
C ILE A 56 6.70 17.29 -0.26
N VAL A 57 8.03 17.19 -0.39
CA VAL A 57 8.97 18.09 0.29
C VAL A 57 9.72 18.97 -0.70
N GLY A 58 10.10 20.17 -0.23
CA GLY A 58 10.89 21.11 -1.02
C GLY A 58 10.12 21.80 -2.15
N GLN A 59 8.79 21.74 -2.13
CA GLN A 59 7.92 22.45 -3.09
C GLN A 59 6.94 23.35 -2.35
N PRO A 60 6.62 24.55 -2.90
CA PRO A 60 5.55 25.37 -2.34
C PRO A 60 4.19 24.66 -2.40
N ASN A 61 3.35 24.80 -1.37
CA ASN A 61 2.04 24.17 -1.31
C ASN A 61 1.15 24.57 -2.49
N GLU A 62 1.23 25.82 -2.95
CA GLU A 62 0.49 26.33 -4.12
C GLU A 62 0.90 25.59 -5.40
N ALA A 63 2.18 25.26 -5.55
CA ALA A 63 2.66 24.51 -6.72
C ALA A 63 2.17 23.05 -6.68
N VAL A 64 2.15 22.43 -5.50
CA VAL A 64 1.60 21.09 -5.29
C VAL A 64 0.10 21.09 -5.56
N GLY A 65 -0.65 22.03 -4.96
CA GLY A 65 -2.10 22.19 -5.18
C GLY A 65 -2.46 22.44 -6.64
N ALA A 66 -1.66 23.23 -7.38
CA ALA A 66 -1.87 23.43 -8.81
C ALA A 66 -1.73 22.15 -9.63
N VAL A 67 -0.74 21.29 -9.30
CA VAL A 67 -0.55 19.97 -9.96
C VAL A 67 -1.71 19.02 -9.63
N LEU A 68 -2.13 18.96 -8.38
CA LEU A 68 -3.27 18.16 -7.93
C LEU A 68 -4.56 18.58 -8.65
N LYS A 69 -4.86 19.89 -8.67
CA LYS A 69 -6.02 20.46 -9.39
C LYS A 69 -6.01 20.11 -10.87
N ALA A 70 -4.85 20.22 -11.53
CA ALA A 70 -4.70 19.86 -12.95
C ALA A 70 -4.88 18.36 -13.22
N GLY A 71 -4.74 17.53 -12.20
CA GLY A 71 -4.99 16.07 -12.24
C GLY A 71 -6.37 15.66 -11.75
N GLY A 72 -7.21 16.61 -11.30
CA GLY A 72 -8.55 16.33 -10.78
C GLY A 72 -8.59 15.73 -9.37
N ALA A 73 -7.51 15.90 -8.58
CA ALA A 73 -7.41 15.44 -7.19
C ALA A 73 -7.73 16.57 -6.20
N PRO A 74 -8.05 16.27 -4.92
CA PRO A 74 -8.12 17.24 -3.84
C PRO A 74 -6.83 18.06 -3.77
N VAL A 75 -6.95 19.36 -3.40
CA VAL A 75 -5.81 20.30 -3.46
C VAL A 75 -5.14 20.51 -2.10
N ASP A 76 -5.78 20.09 -1.04
CA ASP A 76 -5.40 20.29 0.36
C ASP A 76 -4.87 19.02 1.04
N HIS A 77 -5.14 17.87 0.47
CA HIS A 77 -4.65 16.57 0.96
C HIS A 77 -4.37 15.59 -0.16
N PHE A 78 -3.63 14.53 0.18
CA PHE A 78 -3.41 13.35 -0.64
C PHE A 78 -4.23 12.20 -0.06
N GLU A 79 -4.83 11.41 -0.94
CA GLU A 79 -5.51 10.16 -0.59
C GLU A 79 -4.67 8.99 -1.10
N PHE A 80 -4.37 8.03 -0.24
CA PHE A 80 -3.67 6.81 -0.57
C PHE A 80 -4.56 5.61 -0.21
N SER A 81 -4.89 4.80 -1.19
CA SER A 81 -5.52 3.50 -0.95
C SER A 81 -4.51 2.57 -0.29
N ILE A 82 -4.96 1.61 0.50
CA ILE A 82 -4.17 0.41 0.85
C ILE A 82 -4.93 -0.77 0.26
N GLN A 83 -4.29 -1.48 -0.67
CA GLN A 83 -4.97 -2.53 -1.44
C GLN A 83 -4.00 -3.62 -1.91
N PRO A 84 -3.71 -4.64 -1.07
CA PRO A 84 -2.98 -5.82 -1.51
C PRO A 84 -3.60 -6.51 -2.72
N LEU A 85 -2.76 -7.15 -3.55
CA LEU A 85 -3.18 -7.85 -4.74
C LEU A 85 -3.08 -9.36 -4.54
N LEU A 86 -4.17 -10.10 -4.76
CA LEU A 86 -4.18 -11.55 -4.78
C LEU A 86 -4.25 -12.07 -6.22
N VAL A 87 -3.45 -13.09 -6.54
CA VAL A 87 -3.39 -13.68 -7.89
C VAL A 87 -3.43 -15.20 -7.82
N HIS A 88 -4.36 -15.81 -8.56
CA HIS A 88 -4.42 -17.26 -8.77
C HIS A 88 -3.63 -17.66 -10.02
N ALA A 89 -2.55 -18.41 -9.84
CA ALA A 89 -1.66 -18.86 -10.89
C ALA A 89 -1.49 -20.41 -10.84
N GLY A 90 -2.46 -21.14 -11.36
CA GLY A 90 -2.48 -22.60 -11.32
C GLY A 90 -2.68 -23.12 -9.89
N VAL A 91 -1.67 -23.79 -9.34
CA VAL A 91 -1.70 -24.31 -7.96
C VAL A 91 -1.30 -23.26 -6.91
N TYR A 92 -0.81 -22.11 -7.35
CA TYR A 92 -0.35 -21.03 -6.49
C TYR A 92 -1.44 -20.02 -6.24
N VAL A 93 -1.53 -19.54 -4.99
CA VAL A 93 -2.31 -18.38 -4.57
C VAL A 93 -1.30 -17.37 -4.03
N LEU A 94 -1.03 -16.34 -4.82
CA LEU A 94 0.00 -15.35 -4.60
C LEU A 94 -0.62 -14.09 -3.99
N LEU A 95 0.00 -13.55 -2.96
CA LEU A 95 -0.41 -12.27 -2.36
C LEU A 95 0.76 -11.29 -2.44
N PHE A 96 0.51 -10.10 -2.97
CA PHE A 96 1.46 -9.00 -3.07
C PHE A 96 1.11 -7.96 -2.02
N ASP A 97 2.00 -7.81 -1.04
CA ASP A 97 1.84 -7.12 0.22
C ASP A 97 0.65 -7.63 1.07
N THR A 98 0.52 -7.17 2.30
CA THR A 98 -0.45 -7.72 3.25
C THR A 98 -1.28 -6.65 3.96
N GLY A 99 -1.17 -5.40 3.52
CA GLY A 99 -1.87 -4.29 4.18
C GLY A 99 -1.31 -3.96 5.56
N ALA A 100 -2.03 -3.12 6.26
CA ALA A 100 -1.61 -2.53 7.52
C ALA A 100 -1.87 -3.41 8.76
N GLY A 101 -2.70 -4.44 8.64
CA GLY A 101 -3.10 -5.26 9.78
C GLY A 101 -3.66 -4.39 10.91
N GLY A 102 -3.14 -4.57 12.13
CA GLY A 102 -3.52 -3.76 13.29
C GLY A 102 -2.72 -2.48 13.50
N PHE A 103 -1.76 -2.14 12.61
CA PHE A 103 -0.79 -1.08 12.88
C PHE A 103 -1.35 0.33 12.74
N PHE A 104 -2.38 0.53 11.94
CA PHE A 104 -2.96 1.85 11.67
C PHE A 104 -4.39 2.03 12.26
N GLY A 105 -4.77 1.23 13.24
CA GLY A 105 -6.06 1.33 13.90
C GLY A 105 -7.24 1.12 12.93
N ASP A 106 -8.30 1.94 13.07
CA ASP A 106 -9.56 1.75 12.32
C ASP A 106 -9.52 2.21 10.85
N ILE A 107 -8.48 2.95 10.44
CA ILE A 107 -8.37 3.46 9.06
C ILE A 107 -7.94 2.39 8.05
N ALA A 108 -7.33 1.29 8.52
CA ALA A 108 -6.86 0.17 7.71
C ALA A 108 -7.10 -1.19 8.39
N GLY A 109 -6.48 -2.27 7.90
CA GLY A 109 -6.58 -3.62 8.48
C GLY A 109 -7.84 -4.37 8.07
N LYS A 110 -8.45 -4.02 6.92
CA LYS A 110 -9.68 -4.65 6.41
C LYS A 110 -9.39 -5.80 5.42
N LEU A 111 -8.11 -6.10 5.13
CA LEU A 111 -7.73 -7.17 4.21
C LEU A 111 -8.43 -8.51 4.53
N PRO A 112 -8.50 -9.00 5.79
CA PRO A 112 -9.20 -10.26 6.09
C PRO A 112 -10.67 -10.24 5.68
N ASN A 113 -11.36 -9.11 5.88
CA ASN A 113 -12.77 -8.95 5.51
C ASN A 113 -12.93 -8.92 3.98
N SER A 114 -12.05 -8.23 3.26
CA SER A 114 -12.05 -8.17 1.79
C SER A 114 -11.73 -9.53 1.18
N MET A 115 -10.82 -10.32 1.77
CA MET A 115 -10.56 -11.70 1.37
C MET A 115 -11.81 -12.58 1.53
N VAL A 116 -12.46 -12.54 2.70
CA VAL A 116 -13.70 -13.31 2.94
C VAL A 116 -14.79 -12.92 1.95
N ALA A 117 -14.98 -11.63 1.67
CA ALA A 117 -15.96 -11.15 0.70
C ALA A 117 -15.65 -11.62 -0.74
N ALA A 118 -14.36 -11.76 -1.07
CA ALA A 118 -13.90 -12.32 -2.35
C ALA A 118 -13.97 -13.86 -2.42
N GLY A 119 -14.37 -14.53 -1.32
CA GLY A 119 -14.38 -15.99 -1.23
C GLY A 119 -13.01 -16.61 -0.92
N GLU A 120 -12.04 -15.80 -0.51
CA GLU A 120 -10.66 -16.20 -0.26
C GLU A 120 -10.41 -16.47 1.23
N LYS A 121 -9.39 -17.30 1.50
CA LYS A 121 -8.99 -17.63 2.88
C LYS A 121 -7.50 -17.37 3.06
N PRO A 122 -7.06 -16.75 4.17
CA PRO A 122 -5.64 -16.57 4.43
C PRO A 122 -4.81 -17.87 4.36
N ALA A 123 -5.38 -18.98 4.80
CA ALA A 123 -4.71 -20.29 4.76
C ALA A 123 -4.55 -20.88 3.33
N SER A 124 -5.23 -20.33 2.32
CA SER A 124 -5.04 -20.74 0.92
C SER A 124 -3.84 -20.08 0.24
N VAL A 125 -3.33 -18.98 0.79
CA VAL A 125 -2.17 -18.28 0.25
C VAL A 125 -0.94 -19.14 0.36
N THR A 126 -0.26 -19.37 -0.77
CA THR A 126 0.95 -20.19 -0.86
C THR A 126 2.22 -19.37 -0.78
N ASP A 127 2.20 -18.15 -1.36
CA ASP A 127 3.36 -17.27 -1.45
C ASP A 127 2.93 -15.82 -1.26
N ILE A 128 3.71 -15.10 -0.47
CA ILE A 128 3.56 -13.66 -0.24
C ILE A 128 4.81 -12.96 -0.77
N PHE A 129 4.62 -11.91 -1.56
CA PHE A 129 5.68 -11.10 -2.12
C PHE A 129 5.63 -9.71 -1.49
N ILE A 130 6.61 -9.39 -0.65
CA ILE A 130 6.69 -8.11 0.05
C ILE A 130 7.48 -7.12 -0.78
N SER A 131 6.83 -6.03 -1.18
CA SER A 131 7.46 -4.95 -1.93
C SER A 131 8.52 -4.26 -1.09
N HIS A 132 8.18 -3.92 0.15
CA HIS A 132 9.05 -3.32 1.14
C HIS A 132 8.44 -3.43 2.55
N ALA A 133 9.21 -3.08 3.57
CA ALA A 133 8.81 -3.34 4.94
C ALA A 133 8.28 -2.11 5.70
N HIS A 134 7.43 -1.28 5.09
CA HIS A 134 6.63 -0.32 5.86
C HIS A 134 5.37 -0.98 6.44
N GLY A 135 4.82 -0.37 7.48
CA GLY A 135 3.75 -0.97 8.28
C GLY A 135 2.47 -1.29 7.52
N ASP A 136 2.14 -0.51 6.50
CA ASP A 136 0.96 -0.71 5.65
C ASP A 136 1.14 -1.75 4.54
N HIS A 137 2.34 -2.34 4.43
CA HIS A 137 2.65 -3.46 3.53
C HIS A 137 2.87 -4.78 4.26
N ILE A 138 3.42 -4.73 5.49
CA ILE A 138 3.76 -5.93 6.26
C ILE A 138 2.91 -6.15 7.51
N GLY A 139 2.09 -5.17 7.91
CA GLY A 139 1.32 -5.25 9.15
C GLY A 139 0.33 -6.41 9.19
N GLY A 140 -0.21 -6.80 8.04
CA GLY A 140 -1.10 -7.95 7.93
C GLY A 140 -0.42 -9.32 7.93
N LEU A 141 0.91 -9.41 7.99
CA LEU A 141 1.63 -10.70 8.11
C LEU A 141 1.34 -11.43 9.42
N VAL A 142 0.99 -10.67 10.46
CA VAL A 142 0.68 -11.21 11.78
C VAL A 142 -0.68 -10.74 12.28
N THR A 143 -1.28 -11.56 13.14
CA THR A 143 -2.49 -11.22 13.88
C THR A 143 -2.19 -10.28 15.05
N SER A 144 -3.22 -9.78 15.73
CA SER A 144 -3.08 -9.00 16.97
C SER A 144 -2.39 -9.79 18.12
N THR A 145 -2.33 -11.11 18.02
CA THR A 145 -1.62 -11.99 18.96
C THR A 145 -0.21 -12.35 18.47
N SER A 146 0.29 -11.70 17.42
CA SER A 146 1.60 -11.94 16.79
C SER A 146 1.76 -13.35 16.21
N GLU A 147 0.67 -14.03 15.88
CA GLU A 147 0.68 -15.30 15.15
C GLU A 147 0.68 -15.00 13.63
N LEU A 148 1.17 -15.96 12.82
CA LEU A 148 1.13 -15.83 11.37
C LEU A 148 -0.31 -15.74 10.86
N ALA A 149 -0.65 -14.65 10.17
CA ALA A 149 -1.97 -14.50 9.54
C ALA A 149 -2.14 -15.44 8.33
N PHE A 150 -1.03 -15.80 7.67
CA PHE A 150 -0.98 -16.68 6.50
C PHE A 150 -0.11 -17.91 6.81
N PRO A 151 -0.63 -18.90 7.55
CA PRO A 151 0.20 -19.97 8.15
C PRO A 151 0.90 -20.87 7.12
N ASN A 152 0.36 -20.99 5.90
CA ASN A 152 0.90 -21.86 4.86
C ASN A 152 1.80 -21.14 3.86
N ALA A 153 1.87 -19.80 3.90
CA ALA A 153 2.59 -19.03 2.92
C ALA A 153 4.11 -19.03 3.14
N THR A 154 4.87 -19.06 2.05
CA THR A 154 6.26 -18.64 1.99
C THR A 154 6.30 -17.12 1.80
N ILE A 155 7.18 -16.43 2.51
CA ILE A 155 7.31 -14.96 2.43
C ILE A 155 8.57 -14.62 1.66
N HIS A 156 8.40 -14.03 0.48
CA HIS A 156 9.47 -13.55 -0.38
C HIS A 156 9.71 -12.07 -0.14
N ILE A 157 10.92 -11.70 0.26
CA ILE A 157 11.34 -10.32 0.49
C ILE A 157 12.78 -10.17 -0.01
N SER A 158 13.16 -9.01 -0.55
CA SER A 158 14.53 -8.84 -1.01
C SER A 158 15.53 -8.94 0.15
N ALA A 159 16.72 -9.50 -0.10
CA ALA A 159 17.72 -9.68 0.94
C ALA A 159 18.16 -8.33 1.60
N PRO A 160 18.32 -7.23 0.86
CA PRO A 160 18.58 -5.92 1.46
C PRO A 160 17.43 -5.44 2.37
N GLU A 161 16.17 -5.68 1.98
CA GLU A 161 14.99 -5.27 2.76
C GLU A 161 14.85 -6.10 4.03
N TRP A 162 15.02 -7.42 3.92
CA TRP A 162 15.01 -8.30 5.09
C TRP A 162 16.10 -7.97 6.10
N LYS A 163 17.30 -7.64 5.60
CA LYS A 163 18.41 -7.19 6.46
C LYS A 163 18.07 -5.89 7.17
N TRP A 164 17.48 -4.93 6.45
CA TRP A 164 17.07 -3.64 7.02
C TRP A 164 15.99 -3.84 8.08
N LEU A 165 14.87 -4.50 7.77
CA LEU A 165 13.78 -4.77 8.71
C LEU A 165 14.27 -5.48 9.98
N SER A 166 15.10 -6.52 9.81
CA SER A 166 15.61 -7.32 10.92
C SER A 166 16.60 -6.57 11.82
N GLY A 167 17.12 -5.44 11.35
CA GLY A 167 18.09 -4.61 12.09
C GLY A 167 17.46 -3.40 12.76
N LEU A 168 16.18 -3.11 12.54
CA LEU A 168 15.52 -1.94 13.13
C LEU A 168 15.34 -2.10 14.64
N SER A 169 15.64 -1.05 15.38
CA SER A 169 15.16 -0.86 16.75
C SER A 169 13.66 -0.56 16.77
N ALA A 170 13.01 -0.67 17.93
CA ALA A 170 11.59 -0.36 18.08
C ALA A 170 11.28 1.11 17.72
N ASP A 171 12.15 2.04 18.12
CA ASP A 171 11.95 3.46 17.84
C ASP A 171 12.10 3.78 16.34
N GLU A 172 13.11 3.16 15.68
CA GLU A 172 13.25 3.29 14.22
C GLU A 172 12.04 2.69 13.48
N ALA A 173 11.60 1.50 13.88
CA ALA A 173 10.46 0.82 13.26
C ALA A 173 9.16 1.63 13.36
N ASN A 174 8.91 2.30 14.49
CA ASN A 174 7.74 3.16 14.67
C ASN A 174 7.70 4.32 13.67
N ASN A 175 8.85 4.85 13.22
CA ASN A 175 8.90 5.89 12.19
C ASN A 175 8.42 5.41 10.82
N PHE A 176 8.35 4.10 10.61
CA PHE A 176 7.87 3.44 9.39
C PHE A 176 6.51 2.75 9.58
N GLY A 177 5.79 3.11 10.65
CA GLY A 177 4.49 2.52 10.98
C GLY A 177 4.52 1.07 11.42
N ILE A 178 5.71 0.52 11.74
CA ILE A 178 5.87 -0.88 12.15
C ILE A 178 5.76 -0.97 13.67
N GLN A 179 4.74 -1.63 14.15
CA GLN A 179 4.58 -1.89 15.59
C GLN A 179 5.19 -3.24 15.96
N GLN A 180 5.72 -3.34 17.19
CA GLN A 180 6.25 -4.59 17.76
C GLN A 180 7.23 -5.33 16.83
N VAL A 181 8.16 -4.59 16.20
CA VAL A 181 9.05 -5.12 15.15
C VAL A 181 9.76 -6.42 15.54
N SER A 182 10.21 -6.57 16.79
CA SER A 182 10.88 -7.79 17.25
C SER A 182 9.97 -9.01 17.27
N ALA A 183 8.71 -8.84 17.69
CA ALA A 183 7.71 -9.90 17.66
C ALA A 183 7.34 -10.28 16.22
N LEU A 184 7.08 -9.28 15.37
CA LEU A 184 6.81 -9.47 13.93
C LEU A 184 7.95 -10.26 13.26
N VAL A 185 9.19 -9.76 13.36
CA VAL A 185 10.36 -10.41 12.75
C VAL A 185 10.55 -11.83 13.27
N SER A 186 10.35 -12.07 14.57
CA SER A 186 10.45 -13.41 15.16
C SER A 186 9.39 -14.36 14.60
N ALA A 187 8.15 -13.90 14.47
CA ALA A 187 7.04 -14.70 13.97
C ALA A 187 7.22 -15.08 12.49
N ILE A 188 7.62 -14.13 11.64
CA ILE A 188 7.72 -14.37 10.19
C ILE A 188 9.02 -15.07 9.77
N ARG A 189 10.11 -14.94 10.54
CA ARG A 189 11.45 -15.46 10.20
C ARG A 189 11.45 -16.91 9.68
N PRO A 190 10.72 -17.88 10.26
CA PRO A 190 10.69 -19.26 9.75
C PRO A 190 10.10 -19.43 8.36
N LYS A 191 9.37 -18.42 7.86
CA LYS A 191 8.68 -18.42 6.58
C LYS A 191 9.36 -17.55 5.51
N VAL A 192 10.33 -16.73 5.92
CA VAL A 192 11.01 -15.80 5.03
C VAL A 192 12.04 -16.51 4.16
N VAL A 193 11.93 -16.29 2.85
CA VAL A 193 12.90 -16.67 1.82
C VAL A 193 13.41 -15.38 1.17
N PRO A 194 14.58 -14.87 1.59
CA PRO A 194 15.16 -13.69 0.99
C PRO A 194 15.61 -13.96 -0.45
N PHE A 195 15.46 -12.96 -1.33
CA PHE A 195 15.91 -13.05 -2.72
C PHE A 195 16.83 -11.88 -3.10
N GLU A 196 17.67 -12.10 -4.13
CA GLU A 196 18.48 -11.03 -4.70
C GLU A 196 17.63 -10.14 -5.62
N PRO A 197 17.80 -8.79 -5.57
CA PRO A 197 17.08 -7.87 -6.45
C PRO A 197 17.17 -8.28 -7.93
N GLY A 198 16.03 -8.30 -8.61
CA GLY A 198 15.92 -8.70 -10.01
C GLY A 198 15.80 -10.20 -10.26
N ALA A 199 15.70 -11.02 -9.20
CA ALA A 199 15.55 -12.48 -9.31
C ALA A 199 14.26 -12.91 -10.02
N ASP A 200 14.32 -14.02 -10.72
CA ASP A 200 13.14 -14.76 -11.22
C ASP A 200 12.65 -15.69 -10.10
N LEU A 201 11.56 -15.27 -9.44
CA LEU A 201 11.10 -15.90 -8.18
C LEU A 201 10.23 -17.13 -8.44
N LEU A 202 9.30 -17.01 -9.38
CA LEU A 202 8.51 -18.12 -9.90
C LEU A 202 8.64 -18.07 -11.43
N PRO A 203 9.51 -18.90 -12.00
CA PRO A 203 9.88 -18.83 -13.42
C PRO A 203 8.67 -18.80 -14.36
N GLY A 204 8.62 -17.75 -15.20
CA GLY A 204 7.50 -17.50 -16.11
C GLY A 204 6.25 -16.90 -15.48
N MET A 205 6.20 -16.72 -14.15
CA MET A 205 5.05 -16.14 -13.44
C MET A 205 5.38 -14.85 -12.71
N VAL A 206 6.42 -14.82 -11.89
CA VAL A 206 6.78 -13.66 -11.06
C VAL A 206 8.28 -13.38 -11.13
N LYS A 207 8.62 -12.17 -11.55
CA LYS A 207 10.00 -11.66 -11.56
C LYS A 207 10.10 -10.40 -10.70
N ALA A 208 11.07 -10.37 -9.79
CA ALA A 208 11.38 -9.18 -9.02
C ALA A 208 12.00 -8.10 -9.90
N VAL A 209 11.65 -6.84 -9.63
CA VAL A 209 12.20 -5.65 -10.29
C VAL A 209 12.76 -4.72 -9.20
N GLU A 210 14.05 -4.39 -9.27
CA GLU A 210 14.65 -3.48 -8.29
C GLU A 210 14.09 -2.06 -8.47
N LEU A 211 13.44 -1.53 -7.42
CA LEU A 211 12.86 -0.18 -7.38
C LEU A 211 13.29 0.59 -6.11
N LYS A 212 14.53 0.41 -5.69
CA LYS A 212 15.09 0.99 -4.46
C LYS A 212 15.07 2.51 -4.41
N GLY A 213 15.10 3.05 -3.20
CA GLY A 213 15.11 4.49 -2.89
C GLY A 213 14.06 4.85 -1.86
N HIS A 214 12.88 4.29 -1.95
CA HIS A 214 11.85 4.37 -0.91
C HIS A 214 12.33 3.65 0.36
N THR A 215 12.70 2.38 0.22
CA THR A 215 13.48 1.64 1.22
C THR A 215 14.74 1.04 0.56
N PRO A 216 15.70 0.51 1.34
CA PRO A 216 16.97 -0.01 0.80
C PRO A 216 16.81 -1.16 -0.18
N GLY A 217 15.80 -2.00 0.02
CA GLY A 217 15.54 -3.20 -0.79
C GLY A 217 14.21 -3.20 -1.52
N HIS A 218 13.54 -2.04 -1.62
CA HIS A 218 12.24 -1.93 -2.27
C HIS A 218 12.24 -2.58 -3.66
N SER A 219 11.27 -3.46 -3.88
CA SER A 219 11.12 -4.27 -5.09
C SER A 219 9.71 -4.16 -5.66
N GLY A 220 9.62 -4.06 -6.98
CA GLY A 220 8.37 -4.33 -7.69
C GLY A 220 8.32 -5.79 -8.16
N TYR A 221 7.17 -6.21 -8.69
CA TYR A 221 6.96 -7.56 -9.17
C TYR A 221 6.28 -7.54 -10.54
N LEU A 222 6.97 -8.04 -11.57
CA LEU A 222 6.38 -8.27 -12.87
C LEU A 222 5.66 -9.62 -12.85
N ILE A 223 4.35 -9.61 -13.07
CA ILE A 223 3.47 -10.79 -13.06
C ILE A 223 3.06 -11.12 -14.48
N GLY A 224 3.23 -12.37 -14.89
CA GLY A 224 2.93 -12.82 -16.25
C GLY A 224 3.98 -12.38 -17.27
N SER A 225 3.63 -12.44 -18.53
CA SER A 225 4.54 -12.19 -19.65
C SER A 225 3.87 -11.38 -20.77
N GLY A 226 4.70 -10.78 -21.63
CA GLY A 226 4.20 -10.05 -22.81
C GLY A 226 3.39 -8.80 -22.47
N ALA A 227 2.44 -8.47 -23.34
CA ALA A 227 1.66 -7.22 -23.29
C ALA A 227 0.61 -7.20 -22.15
N ASP A 228 0.18 -8.38 -21.69
CA ASP A 228 -0.85 -8.53 -20.65
C ASP A 228 -0.26 -8.67 -19.25
N SER A 229 1.09 -8.68 -19.13
CA SER A 229 1.77 -8.66 -17.84
C SER A 229 1.45 -7.38 -17.06
N VAL A 230 1.53 -7.46 -15.73
CA VAL A 230 1.33 -6.32 -14.83
C VAL A 230 2.58 -6.15 -13.96
N LEU A 231 3.07 -4.92 -13.84
CA LEU A 231 4.10 -4.57 -12.87
C LEU A 231 3.43 -3.99 -11.62
N VAL A 232 3.48 -4.73 -10.51
CA VAL A 232 3.22 -4.22 -9.16
C VAL A 232 4.43 -3.41 -8.76
N PHE A 233 4.27 -2.11 -8.50
CA PHE A 233 5.42 -1.23 -8.30
C PHE A 233 5.58 -0.70 -6.85
N GLY A 234 4.71 -1.14 -5.93
CA GLY A 234 4.76 -0.72 -4.52
C GLY A 234 4.84 0.81 -4.39
N ASP A 235 5.73 1.27 -3.53
CA ASP A 235 5.91 2.67 -3.17
C ASP A 235 6.96 3.42 -3.97
N ALA A 236 7.37 2.87 -5.12
CA ALA A 236 8.11 3.67 -6.10
C ALA A 236 7.30 4.90 -6.54
N MET A 237 5.95 4.81 -6.47
CA MET A 237 5.01 5.92 -6.65
C MET A 237 3.83 5.77 -5.70
N HIS A 238 3.33 6.90 -5.13
CA HIS A 238 2.16 6.92 -4.25
C HIS A 238 0.98 7.66 -4.89
N SER A 239 1.21 8.91 -5.33
CA SER A 239 0.16 9.75 -5.90
C SER A 239 -0.01 9.51 -7.39
N TYR A 240 -1.21 9.11 -7.82
CA TYR A 240 -1.57 8.97 -9.22
C TYR A 240 -1.51 10.28 -10.02
N VAL A 241 -1.41 11.42 -9.34
CA VAL A 241 -1.27 12.75 -9.97
C VAL A 241 0.17 13.24 -9.86
N VAL A 242 0.66 13.48 -8.63
CA VAL A 242 1.94 14.16 -8.43
C VAL A 242 3.11 13.26 -8.80
N SER A 243 3.11 11.98 -8.38
CA SER A 243 4.20 11.05 -8.72
C SER A 243 4.33 10.81 -10.23
N VAL A 244 3.21 10.90 -10.95
CA VAL A 244 3.16 10.71 -12.41
C VAL A 244 3.54 11.99 -13.18
N ARG A 245 3.05 13.16 -12.73
CA ARG A 245 3.29 14.45 -13.42
C ARG A 245 4.60 15.11 -13.05
N LYS A 246 5.08 14.87 -11.85
CA LYS A 246 6.29 15.45 -11.25
C LYS A 246 7.16 14.38 -10.59
N PRO A 247 7.57 13.33 -11.32
CA PRO A 247 8.22 12.15 -10.73
C PRO A 247 9.57 12.48 -10.08
N SER A 248 10.20 13.61 -10.40
CA SER A 248 11.45 14.08 -9.80
C SER A 248 11.26 14.83 -8.48
N TRP A 249 10.01 15.14 -8.07
CA TRP A 249 9.76 15.74 -6.76
C TRP A 249 10.05 14.74 -5.66
N GLN A 250 10.64 15.23 -4.57
CA GLN A 250 11.01 14.39 -3.45
C GLN A 250 9.81 14.10 -2.55
N VAL A 251 9.76 12.87 -2.06
CA VAL A 251 8.75 12.35 -1.15
C VAL A 251 9.35 12.21 0.24
N ALA A 252 8.62 12.62 1.28
CA ALA A 252 9.06 12.55 2.67
C ALA A 252 9.35 11.12 3.11
N PHE A 253 8.55 10.16 2.62
CA PHE A 253 8.63 8.74 2.96
C PHE A 253 9.84 8.02 2.30
N ASP A 254 10.47 8.61 1.27
CA ASP A 254 11.66 8.02 0.67
C ASP A 254 12.86 8.10 1.63
N GLY A 255 13.43 6.96 2.00
CA GLY A 255 14.63 6.88 2.82
C GLY A 255 15.84 7.53 2.14
N ASP A 256 16.01 7.30 0.82
CA ASP A 256 16.88 8.10 -0.04
C ASP A 256 16.04 8.88 -1.05
N LYS A 257 15.71 10.13 -0.69
CA LYS A 257 14.81 11.00 -1.48
C LYS A 257 15.31 11.25 -2.91
N GLN A 258 16.63 11.32 -3.10
CA GLN A 258 17.21 11.55 -4.44
C GLN A 258 17.13 10.28 -5.28
N LEU A 259 17.44 9.13 -4.70
CA LEU A 259 17.33 7.84 -5.37
C LEU A 259 15.88 7.50 -5.69
N GLY A 260 14.96 7.67 -4.70
CA GLY A 260 13.52 7.47 -4.90
C GLY A 260 12.96 8.31 -6.04
N ALA A 261 13.33 9.59 -6.11
CA ALA A 261 12.94 10.47 -7.22
C ALA A 261 13.50 9.99 -8.58
N ARG A 262 14.76 9.52 -8.64
CA ARG A 262 15.34 8.95 -9.86
C ARG A 262 14.65 7.66 -10.29
N THR A 263 14.42 6.74 -9.36
CA THR A 263 13.71 5.47 -9.59
C THR A 263 12.30 5.73 -10.13
N ARG A 264 11.55 6.63 -9.49
CA ARG A 264 10.22 7.07 -9.92
C ARG A 264 10.21 7.65 -11.33
N ALA A 265 11.17 8.55 -11.62
CA ALA A 265 11.28 9.15 -12.95
C ALA A 265 11.61 8.11 -14.03
N ALA A 266 12.48 7.16 -13.73
CA ALA A 266 12.81 6.06 -14.63
C ALA A 266 11.59 5.13 -14.86
N LEU A 267 10.85 4.79 -13.79
CA LEU A 267 9.64 3.97 -13.87
C LEU A 267 8.57 4.65 -14.73
N VAL A 268 8.27 5.93 -14.51
CA VAL A 268 7.30 6.69 -15.33
C VAL A 268 7.73 6.69 -16.80
N LYS A 269 9.00 6.97 -17.08
CA LYS A 269 9.54 7.01 -18.45
C LYS A 269 9.42 5.65 -19.15
N SER A 270 9.85 4.57 -18.50
CA SER A 270 9.81 3.21 -19.07
C SER A 270 8.38 2.73 -19.27
N SER A 271 7.48 3.01 -18.31
CA SER A 271 6.05 2.60 -18.41
C SER A 271 5.33 3.28 -19.58
N ILE A 272 5.63 4.57 -19.84
CA ILE A 272 5.09 5.28 -21.02
C ILE A 272 5.61 4.64 -22.31
N ALA A 273 6.92 4.34 -22.36
CA ALA A 273 7.56 3.81 -23.58
C ALA A 273 7.07 2.39 -23.91
N SER A 274 6.85 1.54 -22.91
CA SER A 274 6.42 0.14 -23.11
C SER A 274 4.90 -0.04 -23.16
N GLY A 275 4.12 0.92 -22.65
CA GLY A 275 2.69 0.74 -22.45
C GLY A 275 2.34 -0.27 -21.34
N GLN A 276 3.29 -0.53 -20.43
CA GLN A 276 3.17 -1.51 -19.34
C GLN A 276 1.91 -1.27 -18.52
N ARG A 277 1.16 -2.35 -18.25
CA ARG A 277 0.10 -2.37 -17.24
C ARG A 277 0.71 -2.33 -15.85
N LEU A 278 0.16 -1.51 -14.97
CA LEU A 278 0.71 -1.20 -13.66
C LEU A 278 -0.33 -1.46 -12.57
N TYR A 279 0.14 -1.93 -11.44
CA TYR A 279 -0.66 -2.03 -10.21
C TYR A 279 0.06 -1.36 -9.06
N SER A 280 -0.70 -0.68 -8.19
CA SER A 280 -0.19 -0.09 -6.95
C SER A 280 -1.21 -0.17 -5.83
N GLU A 281 -0.68 -0.30 -4.65
CA GLU A 281 -1.40 -0.27 -3.39
C GLU A 281 -1.99 1.12 -3.09
N HIS A 282 -1.36 2.22 -3.59
CA HIS A 282 -1.67 3.59 -3.16
C HIS A 282 -2.41 4.46 -4.17
N VAL A 283 -2.59 4.01 -5.41
CA VAL A 283 -3.44 4.74 -6.35
C VAL A 283 -4.92 4.42 -6.10
N PRO A 284 -5.87 5.21 -6.64
CA PRO A 284 -7.29 4.95 -6.41
C PRO A 284 -7.70 3.52 -6.74
N PHE A 285 -8.49 2.93 -5.83
CA PHE A 285 -9.01 1.57 -6.00
C PHE A 285 -9.70 1.38 -7.37
N PRO A 286 -9.48 0.27 -8.09
CA PRO A 286 -8.80 -0.97 -7.69
C PRO A 286 -7.29 -1.01 -8.01
N GLY A 287 -6.63 0.08 -8.34
CA GLY A 287 -5.18 0.16 -8.43
C GLY A 287 -4.55 -0.27 -9.75
N ILE A 288 -5.32 -0.80 -10.70
CA ILE A 288 -4.83 -1.25 -12.01
C ILE A 288 -4.98 -0.14 -13.06
N GLY A 289 -3.96 0.06 -13.90
CA GLY A 289 -3.99 1.08 -14.95
C GLY A 289 -2.69 1.19 -15.72
N LYS A 290 -2.50 2.34 -16.40
CA LYS A 290 -1.30 2.67 -17.18
C LYS A 290 -0.92 4.12 -16.98
N ILE A 291 0.35 4.44 -17.19
CA ILE A 291 0.80 5.82 -17.34
C ILE A 291 0.81 6.16 -18.83
N VAL A 292 0.10 7.22 -19.17
CA VAL A 292 0.00 7.71 -20.55
C VAL A 292 0.50 9.15 -20.67
N LYS A 293 0.98 9.51 -21.87
CA LYS A 293 1.35 10.89 -22.19
C LYS A 293 0.46 11.38 -23.34
N ASP A 294 -0.22 12.47 -23.12
CA ASP A 294 -1.08 13.13 -24.10
C ASP A 294 -0.76 14.64 -24.18
N LYS A 295 -1.62 15.40 -24.88
CA LYS A 295 -1.50 16.86 -25.02
C LYS A 295 -1.56 17.64 -23.69
N ASN A 296 -2.13 17.02 -22.65
CA ASN A 296 -2.28 17.60 -21.32
C ASN A 296 -1.13 17.20 -20.37
N GLY A 297 -0.15 16.42 -20.87
CA GLY A 297 0.99 15.91 -20.12
C GLY A 297 0.89 14.44 -19.75
N THR A 298 1.55 14.05 -18.67
CA THR A 298 1.57 12.67 -18.18
C THR A 298 0.43 12.46 -17.18
N SER A 299 -0.29 11.34 -17.28
CA SER A 299 -1.41 11.01 -16.40
C SER A 299 -1.49 9.50 -16.13
N TRP A 300 -2.04 9.16 -14.96
CA TRP A 300 -2.54 7.82 -14.67
C TRP A 300 -3.87 7.62 -15.37
N LYS A 301 -4.00 6.52 -16.10
CA LYS A 301 -5.24 6.10 -16.74
C LYS A 301 -5.68 4.77 -16.10
N PRO A 302 -6.73 4.78 -15.27
CA PRO A 302 -7.30 3.54 -14.74
C PRO A 302 -7.72 2.60 -15.87
N GLU A 303 -7.53 1.31 -15.67
CA GLU A 303 -8.04 0.28 -16.56
C GLU A 303 -9.51 -0.01 -16.21
N PRO A 304 -10.41 -0.12 -17.19
CA PRO A 304 -11.76 -0.60 -16.94
C PRO A 304 -11.70 -2.04 -16.43
N VAL A 305 -12.35 -2.30 -15.29
CA VAL A 305 -12.52 -3.64 -14.71
C VAL A 305 -14.01 -3.98 -14.70
N HIS A 306 -14.34 -5.19 -15.09
CA HIS A 306 -15.73 -5.66 -15.26
C HIS A 306 -15.99 -6.89 -14.39
#